data_ce17c2e859923eb4f7ffb5672d6f310c
#
_entry.id   ce17c2e859923eb4f7ffb5672d6f310c
#
_cell.length_a   1.000
_cell.length_b   1.000
_cell.length_c   1.000
_cell.angle_alpha   90.00
_cell.angle_beta   90.00
_cell.angle_gamma   90.00
#
_symmetry.space_group_name_H-M   'P 1'
#
loop_
_entity.id
_entity.type
_entity.pdbx_description
1 polymer ?
#
loop_
_entity_poly.entity_id
_entity_poly.type
_entity_poly.pdbx_seq_one_letter_code
_entity_poly.pdbx_strand_id
1 'polypeptide(L)'
;MRKLLSSVFLFFVLIASANDKFLVNDFESGLGGAGNAWGGVCEWIDNPLKDVNNSSSKVLKVSSSEFAATSIPFTLPNGKVLTDYMGVRLQLAVIDACGENIHWVGCDLGVQDNVGNKCWPGSASWQTGELNTWITLEFWLDETILSAWLAGGHTDELSLLMKVGRQKFIYIIDNIELIEKAEYVGDGTQNYFGVNLSGAEFGGIYPGVDGTHYGYPTYKDLDYFKGKGLNLIRFPFRWERIQRAMNGPLDAAELSKMKTFVQAAEDRGMPVILDLHNFARYSFDGGKTYTLIGESSTLTAEHLADVWRKLAQEFKDYNNIWGYDIMNEPYSMHPSAPWVNIAQVVIDAIREVDTETPIIVCGDSFSSARFWVEYSDNLRTLVDPSDNLIFQAHLYFDKDYSGQYLNSYDAD
;
A
#
# COMPACT_ATOMS: atom_id res chain seq x y z
N MET A 1 23.85 -11.86 -17.27
CA MET A 1 23.64 -12.97 -16.28
C MET A 1 22.18 -12.94 -15.86
N ARG A 2 21.38 -13.90 -16.29
CA ARG A 2 19.92 -13.96 -16.01
C ARG A 2 19.72 -14.29 -14.53
N LYS A 3 19.01 -13.45 -13.80
CA LYS A 3 18.72 -13.66 -12.37
C LYS A 3 17.50 -14.56 -12.21
N LEU A 4 17.70 -15.76 -11.64
CA LEU A 4 16.63 -16.62 -11.18
C LEU A 4 16.29 -16.19 -9.73
N LEU A 5 15.13 -15.63 -9.50
CA LEU A 5 14.65 -15.38 -8.13
C LEU A 5 13.93 -16.63 -7.63
N SER A 6 14.63 -17.45 -6.86
CA SER A 6 14.01 -18.51 -6.06
C SER A 6 13.56 -17.89 -4.73
N SER A 7 12.28 -18.00 -4.40
CA SER A 7 11.75 -17.60 -3.10
C SER A 7 12.30 -18.52 -2.01
N VAL A 8 13.40 -18.11 -1.37
CA VAL A 8 13.93 -18.77 -0.18
C VAL A 8 13.55 -17.92 1.01
N PHE A 9 12.74 -18.44 1.92
CA PHE A 9 12.48 -17.82 3.23
C PHE A 9 13.78 -17.85 4.05
N LEU A 10 14.42 -16.71 4.22
CA LEU A 10 15.48 -16.51 5.20
C LEU A 10 15.14 -15.30 6.06
N PHE A 11 15.06 -15.53 7.36
CA PHE A 11 14.92 -14.46 8.35
C PHE A 11 16.21 -13.64 8.38
N PHE A 12 16.17 -12.38 8.02
CA PHE A 12 17.17 -11.38 8.35
C PHE A 12 16.54 -10.18 9.03
N VAL A 13 17.24 -9.72 10.08
CA VAL A 13 16.90 -8.52 10.82
C VAL A 13 16.95 -7.31 9.88
N LEU A 14 15.81 -6.70 9.63
CA LEU A 14 15.71 -5.47 8.87
C LEU A 14 16.26 -4.31 9.71
N ILE A 15 17.26 -3.62 9.20
CA ILE A 15 17.42 -2.19 9.50
C ILE A 15 16.46 -1.48 8.55
N ALA A 16 15.27 -1.16 9.02
CA ALA A 16 14.39 -0.24 8.31
C ALA A 16 15.13 1.09 8.18
N SER A 17 15.29 1.60 6.97
CA SER A 17 15.54 3.03 6.80
C SER A 17 14.33 3.72 7.44
N ALA A 18 14.55 4.37 8.57
CA ALA A 18 13.50 5.17 9.18
C ALA A 18 13.14 6.24 8.16
N ASN A 19 11.86 6.33 7.79
CA ASN A 19 11.37 7.54 7.13
C ASN A 19 11.83 8.71 7.98
N ASP A 20 12.32 9.77 7.35
CA ASP A 20 12.69 10.96 8.10
C ASP A 20 11.46 11.39 8.91
N LYS A 21 11.68 11.63 10.18
CA LYS A 21 10.64 12.00 11.14
C LYS A 21 10.85 13.44 11.54
N PHE A 22 9.80 14.20 11.52
CA PHE A 22 9.81 15.54 12.08
C PHE A 22 9.15 15.52 13.46
N LEU A 23 9.95 15.72 14.50
CA LEU A 23 9.45 15.79 15.87
C LEU A 23 8.63 17.08 16.06
N VAL A 24 7.35 16.94 16.32
CA VAL A 24 6.45 18.06 16.63
C VAL A 24 6.61 18.46 18.09
N ASN A 25 6.58 17.51 19.02
CA ASN A 25 6.76 17.76 20.44
C ASN A 25 7.04 16.45 21.21
N ASP A 26 8.05 16.49 22.08
CA ASP A 26 8.37 15.43 23.05
C ASP A 26 8.09 15.85 24.50
N PHE A 27 7.60 17.05 24.70
CA PHE A 27 7.28 17.66 26.00
C PHE A 27 8.42 17.75 27.01
N GLU A 28 9.66 17.41 26.66
CA GLU A 28 10.79 17.44 27.59
C GLU A 28 11.13 18.85 28.07
N SER A 29 10.93 19.86 27.21
CA SER A 29 11.23 21.26 27.48
C SER A 29 10.02 22.12 27.86
N GLY A 30 8.81 21.52 27.96
CA GLY A 30 7.57 22.22 28.29
C GLY A 30 6.42 21.88 27.39
N LEU A 31 5.30 22.58 27.54
CA LEU A 31 4.09 22.33 26.74
C LEU A 31 4.25 22.72 25.25
N GLY A 32 5.26 23.52 24.88
CA GLY A 32 5.43 23.96 23.50
C GLY A 32 4.23 24.69 22.90
N GLY A 33 3.41 25.34 23.76
CA GLY A 33 2.15 25.96 23.36
C GLY A 33 0.94 25.00 23.31
N ALA A 34 1.16 23.70 23.59
CA ALA A 34 0.06 22.74 23.65
C ALA A 34 -0.94 23.14 24.76
N GLY A 35 -2.22 23.01 24.45
CA GLY A 35 -3.28 23.41 25.35
C GLY A 35 -4.63 22.83 24.94
N ASN A 36 -5.65 23.28 25.65
CA ASN A 36 -7.02 22.87 25.39
C ASN A 36 -7.61 23.65 24.21
N ALA A 37 -8.03 22.97 23.15
CA ALA A 37 -8.84 23.57 22.09
C ALA A 37 -10.28 23.74 22.54
N TRP A 38 -10.85 22.72 23.19
CA TRP A 38 -12.16 22.76 23.88
C TRP A 38 -12.35 21.51 24.77
N GLY A 39 -13.08 21.66 25.84
CA GLY A 39 -13.63 20.55 26.65
C GLY A 39 -12.62 19.74 27.47
N GLY A 40 -11.44 20.26 27.79
CA GLY A 40 -10.44 19.53 28.59
C GLY A 40 -9.51 20.44 29.36
N VAL A 41 -8.60 19.85 30.14
CA VAL A 41 -7.53 20.54 30.85
C VAL A 41 -6.21 19.84 30.49
N CYS A 42 -5.22 20.64 30.09
CA CYS A 42 -3.88 20.19 29.75
C CYS A 42 -2.89 20.58 30.86
N GLU A 43 -2.07 19.64 31.28
CA GLU A 43 -1.05 19.81 32.32
C GLU A 43 0.28 19.22 31.87
N TRP A 44 1.36 19.89 32.17
CA TRP A 44 2.72 19.36 32.00
C TRP A 44 3.17 18.68 33.28
N ILE A 45 3.37 17.38 33.20
CA ILE A 45 3.66 16.56 34.39
C ILE A 45 4.91 15.69 34.21
N ASP A 46 5.45 15.19 35.31
CA ASP A 46 6.41 14.09 35.28
C ASP A 46 5.74 12.84 34.68
N ASN A 47 6.45 12.11 33.83
CA ASN A 47 5.92 10.89 33.24
C ASN A 47 5.69 9.83 34.32
N PRO A 48 4.44 9.46 34.61
CA PRO A 48 4.12 8.47 35.63
C PRO A 48 4.36 7.03 35.16
N LEU A 49 4.61 6.80 33.86
CA LEU A 49 4.64 5.49 33.22
C LEU A 49 5.97 5.25 32.47
N LYS A 50 7.10 5.66 33.03
CA LYS A 50 8.41 5.39 32.42
C LYS A 50 8.66 3.90 32.27
N ASP A 51 8.89 3.47 31.04
CA ASP A 51 9.28 2.09 30.74
C ASP A 51 10.20 2.03 29.50
N VAL A 52 10.39 0.81 28.93
CA VAL A 52 11.22 0.59 27.75
C VAL A 52 10.61 1.18 26.46
N ASN A 53 9.30 1.44 26.44
CA ASN A 53 8.58 1.97 25.30
C ASN A 53 8.55 3.50 25.32
N ASN A 54 8.56 4.09 26.53
CA ASN A 54 8.64 5.54 26.71
C ASN A 54 9.48 5.87 27.94
N SER A 55 10.69 6.42 27.70
CA SER A 55 11.65 6.81 28.72
C SER A 55 11.65 8.32 29.03
N SER A 56 10.78 9.10 28.38
CA SER A 56 10.67 10.55 28.56
C SER A 56 10.47 10.95 30.00
N SER A 57 11.03 12.08 30.40
CA SER A 57 10.91 12.56 31.79
C SER A 57 9.62 13.33 32.02
N LYS A 58 9.09 13.97 30.98
CA LYS A 58 7.89 14.79 31.00
C LYS A 58 6.91 14.35 29.92
N VAL A 59 5.63 14.61 30.15
CA VAL A 59 4.53 14.30 29.21
C VAL A 59 3.44 15.33 29.30
N LEU A 60 2.61 15.41 28.27
CA LEU A 60 1.34 16.15 28.31
C LEU A 60 0.24 15.27 28.89
N LYS A 61 -0.31 15.66 30.04
CA LYS A 61 -1.52 15.06 30.59
C LYS A 61 -2.75 15.83 30.14
N VAL A 62 -3.77 15.11 29.71
CA VAL A 62 -5.06 15.66 29.29
C VAL A 62 -6.16 15.02 30.14
N SER A 63 -6.93 15.89 30.84
CA SER A 63 -8.17 15.49 31.49
C SER A 63 -9.32 15.92 30.58
N SER A 64 -9.89 14.98 29.81
CA SER A 64 -10.90 15.27 28.82
C SER A 64 -12.32 15.27 29.39
N SER A 65 -13.17 16.16 28.88
CA SER A 65 -14.63 16.02 28.93
C SER A 65 -15.12 15.33 27.65
N GLU A 66 -16.41 15.07 27.53
CA GLU A 66 -17.00 14.58 26.27
C GLU A 66 -16.62 15.50 25.11
N PHE A 67 -16.17 14.92 24.01
CA PHE A 67 -15.71 15.63 22.80
C PHE A 67 -14.59 16.65 22.99
N ALA A 68 -13.73 16.46 23.99
CA ALA A 68 -12.59 17.33 24.19
C ALA A 68 -11.59 17.22 23.03
N ALA A 69 -10.95 18.33 22.70
CA ALA A 69 -9.82 18.33 21.77
C ALA A 69 -8.63 19.09 22.38
N THR A 70 -7.46 18.52 22.19
CA THR A 70 -6.16 19.12 22.52
C THR A 70 -5.59 19.79 21.27
N SER A 71 -5.02 20.98 21.41
CA SER A 71 -4.32 21.70 20.35
C SER A 71 -2.82 21.67 20.63
N ILE A 72 -2.05 21.27 19.63
CA ILE A 72 -0.60 21.16 19.71
C ILE A 72 0.01 21.97 18.56
N PRO A 73 0.48 23.21 18.83
CA PRO A 73 1.09 24.05 17.80
C PRO A 73 2.39 23.48 17.28
N PHE A 74 2.66 23.72 16.01
CA PHE A 74 3.91 23.36 15.36
C PHE A 74 4.17 24.26 14.15
N THR A 75 5.44 24.31 13.72
CA THR A 75 5.85 25.00 12.51
C THR A 75 6.63 24.02 11.65
N LEU A 76 6.26 23.90 10.39
CA LEU A 76 6.96 23.02 9.46
C LEU A 76 8.38 23.56 9.17
N PRO A 77 9.35 22.68 8.87
CA PRO A 77 10.67 23.09 8.41
C PRO A 77 10.58 23.95 7.14
N ASN A 78 11.58 24.83 6.93
CA ASN A 78 11.63 25.70 5.77
C ASN A 78 11.51 24.91 4.46
N GLY A 79 10.56 25.30 3.61
CA GLY A 79 10.33 24.69 2.31
C GLY A 79 9.43 23.45 2.34
N LYS A 80 9.02 22.98 3.52
CA LYS A 80 8.08 21.87 3.65
C LYS A 80 6.64 22.37 3.74
N VAL A 81 5.73 21.58 3.18
CA VAL A 81 4.28 21.76 3.28
C VAL A 81 3.65 20.51 3.90
N LEU A 82 2.45 20.63 4.41
CA LEU A 82 1.83 19.52 5.16
C LEU A 82 1.55 18.28 4.28
N THR A 83 1.42 18.45 2.98
CA THR A 83 1.29 17.35 2.02
C THR A 83 2.60 16.59 1.74
N ASP A 84 3.73 17.05 2.26
CA ASP A 84 4.99 16.28 2.24
C ASP A 84 5.00 15.16 3.29
N TYR A 85 3.98 15.15 4.15
CA TYR A 85 3.83 14.17 5.20
C TYR A 85 2.63 13.26 4.92
N MET A 86 2.79 11.97 5.17
CA MET A 86 1.72 10.99 4.98
C MET A 86 0.96 10.67 6.27
N GLY A 87 1.50 11.05 7.43
CA GLY A 87 0.89 10.70 8.70
C GLY A 87 1.43 11.45 9.90
N VAL A 88 0.78 11.19 11.03
CA VAL A 88 1.21 11.60 12.37
C VAL A 88 1.31 10.37 13.24
N ARG A 89 2.41 10.24 13.95
CA ARG A 89 2.62 9.21 14.98
C ARG A 89 2.70 9.88 16.35
N LEU A 90 2.11 9.27 17.35
CA LEU A 90 2.27 9.69 18.74
C LEU A 90 2.17 8.51 19.71
N GLN A 91 2.69 8.71 20.90
CA GLN A 91 2.48 7.79 22.03
C GLN A 91 1.36 8.31 22.93
N LEU A 92 0.49 7.40 23.36
CA LEU A 92 -0.63 7.69 24.24
C LEU A 92 -0.80 6.58 25.28
N ALA A 93 -1.15 6.95 26.51
CA ALA A 93 -1.61 6.01 27.51
C ALA A 93 -2.82 6.58 28.26
N VAL A 94 -3.86 5.78 28.46
CA VAL A 94 -4.98 6.14 29.34
C VAL A 94 -4.60 5.79 30.77
N ILE A 95 -4.58 6.79 31.64
CA ILE A 95 -4.18 6.60 33.05
C ILE A 95 -5.37 6.53 34.01
N ASP A 96 -6.54 7.04 33.59
CA ASP A 96 -7.81 6.89 34.30
C ASP A 96 -8.97 6.87 33.29
N ALA A 97 -9.75 5.83 33.35
CA ALA A 97 -10.94 5.68 32.50
C ALA A 97 -12.17 6.46 32.99
N CYS A 98 -12.10 7.04 34.19
CA CYS A 98 -13.21 7.81 34.79
C CYS A 98 -14.54 7.04 34.83
N GLY A 99 -14.50 5.71 34.90
CA GLY A 99 -15.66 4.83 34.86
C GLY A 99 -16.16 4.47 33.46
N GLU A 100 -15.49 4.90 32.40
CA GLU A 100 -15.82 4.58 31.02
C GLU A 100 -15.21 3.23 30.57
N ASN A 101 -15.77 2.69 29.49
CA ASN A 101 -15.24 1.49 28.86
C ASN A 101 -14.12 1.87 27.89
N ILE A 102 -12.93 1.33 28.09
CA ILE A 102 -11.72 1.57 27.26
C ILE A 102 -11.42 0.44 26.26
N HIS A 103 -12.31 -0.53 26.10
CA HIS A 103 -12.07 -1.61 25.13
C HIS A 103 -11.97 -1.13 23.68
N TRP A 104 -12.64 -0.03 23.37
CA TRP A 104 -12.53 0.60 22.06
C TRP A 104 -12.56 2.11 22.21
N VAL A 105 -11.52 2.78 21.76
CA VAL A 105 -11.40 4.24 21.80
C VAL A 105 -11.09 4.76 20.40
N GLY A 106 -11.91 5.68 19.91
CA GLY A 106 -11.67 6.38 18.65
C GLY A 106 -11.04 7.75 18.92
N CYS A 107 -10.18 8.16 18.00
CA CYS A 107 -9.54 9.47 18.02
C CYS A 107 -9.54 10.06 16.61
N ASP A 108 -9.95 11.33 16.48
CA ASP A 108 -9.85 12.09 15.25
C ASP A 108 -8.64 13.02 15.32
N LEU A 109 -7.87 13.07 14.25
CA LEU A 109 -6.78 14.01 14.07
C LEU A 109 -7.23 15.11 13.11
N GLY A 110 -7.16 16.34 13.56
CA GLY A 110 -7.39 17.54 12.75
C GLY A 110 -6.14 18.39 12.61
N VAL A 111 -6.20 19.33 11.68
CA VAL A 111 -5.25 20.43 11.54
C VAL A 111 -5.99 21.74 11.57
N GLN A 112 -5.43 22.72 12.23
CA GLN A 112 -5.98 24.08 12.33
C GLN A 112 -4.90 25.09 12.00
N ASP A 113 -5.26 26.15 11.27
CA ASP A 113 -4.41 27.32 11.07
C ASP A 113 -4.56 28.33 12.23
N ASN A 114 -3.74 29.36 12.24
CA ASN A 114 -3.74 30.40 13.27
C ASN A 114 -4.99 31.33 13.26
N VAL A 115 -5.81 31.26 12.20
CA VAL A 115 -7.07 32.00 12.10
C VAL A 115 -8.30 31.14 12.42
N GLY A 116 -8.09 29.86 12.73
CA GLY A 116 -9.10 28.94 13.23
C GLY A 116 -9.80 28.08 12.18
N ASN A 117 -9.35 28.09 10.91
CA ASN A 117 -9.84 27.16 9.90
C ASN A 117 -9.33 25.75 10.21
N LYS A 118 -10.19 24.76 10.04
CA LYS A 118 -9.90 23.35 10.43
C LYS A 118 -10.23 22.39 9.31
N CYS A 119 -9.45 21.32 9.25
CA CYS A 119 -9.83 20.08 8.55
C CYS A 119 -9.55 18.86 9.43
N TRP A 120 -10.11 17.71 9.07
CA TRP A 120 -9.99 16.46 9.82
C TRP A 120 -9.51 15.37 8.88
N PRO A 121 -8.21 15.37 8.51
CA PRO A 121 -7.67 14.47 7.51
C PRO A 121 -7.35 13.07 8.03
N GLY A 122 -7.44 12.80 9.34
CA GLY A 122 -7.05 11.52 9.90
C GLY A 122 -7.96 11.04 11.03
N SER A 123 -8.04 9.73 11.18
CA SER A 123 -8.67 9.09 12.34
C SER A 123 -7.94 7.79 12.69
N ALA A 124 -7.90 7.46 13.96
CA ALA A 124 -7.40 6.19 14.45
C ALA A 124 -8.35 5.62 15.49
N SER A 125 -8.32 4.31 15.63
CA SER A 125 -9.01 3.65 16.73
C SER A 125 -8.11 2.56 17.30
N TRP A 126 -8.20 2.31 18.59
CA TRP A 126 -7.48 1.23 19.21
C TRP A 126 -8.36 0.46 20.18
N GLN A 127 -8.02 -0.80 20.36
CA GLN A 127 -8.58 -1.63 21.38
C GLN A 127 -7.54 -1.78 22.47
N THR A 128 -7.82 -1.20 23.63
CA THR A 128 -7.01 -1.45 24.84
C THR A 128 -7.96 -1.81 25.96
N GLY A 129 -7.72 -2.91 26.64
CA GLY A 129 -8.38 -3.22 27.90
C GLY A 129 -7.53 -2.79 29.10
N GLU A 130 -6.38 -2.16 28.86
CA GLU A 130 -5.35 -1.95 29.87
C GLU A 130 -5.12 -0.46 30.10
N LEU A 131 -5.31 -0.04 31.35
CA LEU A 131 -4.86 1.26 31.83
C LEU A 131 -3.34 1.24 32.04
N ASN A 132 -2.75 2.42 31.98
CA ASN A 132 -1.33 2.64 32.28
C ASN A 132 -0.38 1.88 31.35
N THR A 133 -0.79 1.67 30.09
CA THR A 133 0.04 1.03 29.06
C THR A 133 0.23 2.00 27.90
N TRP A 134 1.48 2.24 27.51
CA TRP A 134 1.80 3.03 26.33
C TRP A 134 1.42 2.30 25.04
N ILE A 135 0.70 2.99 24.18
CA ILE A 135 0.39 2.57 22.82
C ILE A 135 0.92 3.61 21.83
N THR A 136 1.34 3.15 20.67
CA THR A 136 1.68 4.01 19.56
C THR A 136 0.47 4.10 18.65
N LEU A 137 0.00 5.31 18.38
CA LEU A 137 -1.06 5.60 17.42
C LEU A 137 -0.45 6.20 16.17
N GLU A 138 -0.94 5.76 15.01
CA GLU A 138 -0.61 6.33 13.72
C GLU A 138 -1.88 6.80 13.04
N PHE A 139 -1.87 8.05 12.62
CA PHE A 139 -2.95 8.69 11.88
C PHE A 139 -2.45 8.93 10.47
N TRP A 140 -3.09 8.32 9.49
CA TRP A 140 -2.77 8.56 8.09
C TRP A 140 -3.58 9.74 7.59
N LEU A 141 -2.91 10.70 6.95
CA LEU A 141 -3.53 11.93 6.47
C LEU A 141 -4.22 11.69 5.14
N ASP A 142 -5.50 12.00 5.05
CA ASP A 142 -6.24 11.98 3.78
C ASP A 142 -5.79 13.16 2.93
N GLU A 143 -5.04 12.87 1.88
CA GLU A 143 -4.45 13.87 1.00
C GLU A 143 -5.51 14.70 0.27
N THR A 144 -6.66 14.10 -0.07
CA THR A 144 -7.74 14.82 -0.75
C THR A 144 -8.33 15.90 0.16
N ILE A 145 -8.57 15.56 1.43
CA ILE A 145 -9.08 16.49 2.43
C ILE A 145 -8.05 17.59 2.69
N LEU A 146 -6.79 17.19 2.84
CA LEU A 146 -5.69 18.09 3.16
C LEU A 146 -5.38 19.07 2.01
N SER A 147 -5.29 18.59 0.78
CA SER A 147 -5.06 19.42 -0.40
C SER A 147 -6.20 20.40 -0.65
N ALA A 148 -7.45 19.97 -0.47
CA ALA A 148 -8.60 20.85 -0.58
C ALA A 148 -8.58 21.97 0.46
N TRP A 149 -8.15 21.67 1.69
CA TRP A 149 -8.00 22.65 2.75
C TRP A 149 -6.85 23.63 2.46
N LEU A 150 -5.68 23.14 2.05
CA LEU A 150 -4.52 23.96 1.70
C LEU A 150 -4.78 24.91 0.53
N ALA A 151 -5.58 24.50 -0.46
CA ALA A 151 -5.98 25.34 -1.58
C ALA A 151 -6.79 26.59 -1.14
N GLY A 152 -7.31 26.60 0.07
CA GLY A 152 -8.01 27.74 0.69
C GLY A 152 -7.08 28.88 1.16
N GLY A 153 -5.75 28.72 1.08
CA GLY A 153 -4.76 29.74 1.45
C GLY A 153 -4.55 29.86 2.95
N HIS A 154 -4.01 28.83 3.57
CA HIS A 154 -3.74 28.76 5.01
C HIS A 154 -2.30 29.16 5.36
N THR A 155 -2.08 29.55 6.61
CA THR A 155 -0.80 30.03 7.13
C THR A 155 0.13 28.87 7.52
N ASP A 156 1.44 29.17 7.67
CA ASP A 156 2.45 28.21 8.11
C ASP A 156 2.40 27.92 9.63
N GLU A 157 1.62 28.70 10.39
CA GLU A 157 1.39 28.47 11.81
C GLU A 157 0.24 27.51 12.01
N LEU A 158 0.57 26.26 12.29
CA LEU A 158 -0.36 25.14 12.35
C LEU A 158 -0.51 24.60 13.78
N SER A 159 -1.63 23.97 14.05
CA SER A 159 -1.85 23.17 15.25
C SER A 159 -2.44 21.83 14.88
N LEU A 160 -1.88 20.76 15.41
CA LEU A 160 -2.54 19.47 15.42
C LEU A 160 -3.68 19.52 16.45
N LEU A 161 -4.84 19.06 16.05
CA LEU A 161 -6.01 18.89 16.92
C LEU A 161 -6.21 17.39 17.16
N MET A 162 -6.10 16.97 18.39
CA MET A 162 -6.38 15.59 18.76
C MET A 162 -7.68 15.54 19.55
N LYS A 163 -8.70 14.90 18.98
CA LYS A 163 -10.01 14.73 19.60
C LYS A 163 -10.20 13.25 19.94
N VAL A 164 -10.12 12.94 21.21
CA VAL A 164 -10.44 11.62 21.74
C VAL A 164 -11.95 11.53 21.95
N GLY A 165 -12.56 10.52 21.42
CA GLY A 165 -13.98 10.19 21.34
C GLY A 165 -14.99 10.81 22.31
N ARG A 166 -16.14 10.17 22.51
CA ARG A 166 -17.24 10.66 23.37
C ARG A 166 -17.05 10.44 24.87
N GLN A 167 -15.89 9.89 25.25
CA GLN A 167 -15.66 9.39 26.61
C GLN A 167 -14.82 10.39 27.43
N LYS A 168 -15.01 10.36 28.73
CA LYS A 168 -14.21 11.13 29.68
C LYS A 168 -13.01 10.29 30.10
N PHE A 169 -11.82 10.70 29.69
CA PHE A 169 -10.57 10.02 30.07
C PHE A 169 -9.58 10.99 30.66
N ILE A 170 -8.69 10.46 31.50
CA ILE A 170 -7.42 11.09 31.76
C ILE A 170 -6.36 10.28 31.03
N TYR A 171 -5.69 10.91 30.08
CA TYR A 171 -4.64 10.28 29.26
C TYR A 171 -3.40 11.15 29.21
N ILE A 172 -2.29 10.53 28.88
CA ILE A 172 -1.00 11.19 28.65
C ILE A 172 -0.59 10.98 27.21
N ILE A 173 0.08 11.99 26.65
CA ILE A 173 0.59 11.97 25.27
C ILE A 173 2.06 12.35 25.29
N ASP A 174 2.80 11.78 24.34
CA ASP A 174 4.21 12.04 24.15
C ASP A 174 4.66 11.74 22.72
N ASN A 175 5.89 12.17 22.38
CA ASN A 175 6.59 11.82 21.14
C ASN A 175 5.72 11.98 19.89
N ILE A 176 5.23 13.20 19.65
CA ILE A 176 4.42 13.51 18.47
C ILE A 176 5.33 13.78 17.31
N GLU A 177 5.22 12.96 16.26
CA GLU A 177 6.04 13.03 15.05
C GLU A 177 5.15 13.14 13.81
N LEU A 178 5.55 13.97 12.84
CA LEU A 178 5.06 13.87 11.45
C LEU A 178 5.90 12.83 10.72
N ILE A 179 5.24 12.00 9.92
CA ILE A 179 5.87 10.95 9.12
C ILE A 179 5.98 11.48 7.69
N GLU A 180 7.19 11.75 7.23
CA GLU A 180 7.41 12.20 5.84
C GLU A 180 7.05 11.11 4.83
N LYS A 181 6.61 11.54 3.66
CA LYS A 181 6.50 10.65 2.50
C LYS A 181 7.90 10.15 2.14
N ALA A 182 8.02 8.85 1.97
CA ALA A 182 9.30 8.25 1.60
C ALA A 182 9.54 8.45 0.09
N GLU A 183 10.73 8.88 -0.27
CA GLU A 183 11.19 8.71 -1.65
C GLU A 183 11.59 7.25 -1.86
N TYR A 184 11.04 6.61 -2.89
CA TYR A 184 11.51 5.29 -3.30
C TYR A 184 12.82 5.44 -4.06
N VAL A 185 13.92 5.00 -3.45
CA VAL A 185 15.23 4.90 -4.10
C VAL A 185 15.57 3.41 -4.23
N GLY A 186 15.28 2.85 -5.40
CA GLY A 186 15.68 1.48 -5.73
C GLY A 186 17.19 1.41 -5.96
N ASP A 187 17.92 0.80 -5.03
CA ASP A 187 19.39 0.64 -5.12
C ASP A 187 19.85 -0.72 -5.66
N GLY A 188 18.89 -1.60 -6.03
CA GLY A 188 19.18 -2.93 -6.56
C GLY A 188 19.79 -3.92 -5.57
N THR A 189 20.03 -3.54 -4.31
CA THR A 189 20.62 -4.39 -3.27
C THR A 189 19.61 -4.85 -2.22
N GLN A 190 18.41 -4.29 -2.21
CA GLN A 190 17.37 -4.59 -1.24
C GLN A 190 16.74 -5.96 -1.47
N ASN A 191 16.62 -6.74 -0.39
CA ASN A 191 15.80 -7.95 -0.41
C ASN A 191 14.32 -7.56 -0.30
N TYR A 192 13.53 -8.00 -1.26
CA TYR A 192 12.10 -7.73 -1.28
C TYR A 192 11.32 -8.88 -0.66
N PHE A 193 10.46 -8.51 0.31
CA PHE A 193 9.46 -9.39 0.91
C PHE A 193 8.12 -8.70 0.74
N GLY A 194 7.24 -9.31 -0.03
CA GLY A 194 6.01 -8.66 -0.44
C GLY A 194 4.76 -9.49 -0.18
N VAL A 195 3.64 -8.89 -0.53
CA VAL A 195 2.34 -9.52 -0.49
C VAL A 195 1.62 -9.32 -1.82
N ASN A 196 0.89 -10.36 -2.25
CA ASN A 196 -0.09 -10.22 -3.31
C ASN A 196 -1.34 -9.57 -2.71
N LEU A 197 -1.54 -8.30 -3.00
CA LEU A 197 -2.59 -7.49 -2.40
C LEU A 197 -3.86 -7.56 -3.27
N SER A 198 -4.57 -8.65 -3.08
CA SER A 198 -5.72 -9.07 -3.87
C SER A 198 -6.95 -8.18 -3.68
N GLY A 199 -7.79 -8.08 -4.71
CA GLY A 199 -9.05 -7.34 -4.67
C GLY A 199 -9.57 -6.95 -6.04
N ALA A 200 -8.76 -6.28 -6.86
CA ALA A 200 -9.14 -5.79 -8.16
C ALA A 200 -9.25 -6.88 -9.24
N GLU A 201 -8.72 -8.07 -9.01
CA GLU A 201 -8.85 -9.23 -9.89
C GLU A 201 -10.07 -10.11 -9.56
N PHE A 202 -10.66 -9.98 -8.37
CA PHE A 202 -11.75 -10.83 -7.91
C PHE A 202 -13.09 -10.58 -8.61
N GLY A 203 -14.04 -11.47 -8.32
CA GLY A 203 -15.40 -11.44 -8.85
C GLY A 203 -15.51 -11.92 -10.30
N GLY A 204 -16.31 -12.92 -10.55
CA GLY A 204 -16.52 -13.52 -11.88
C GLY A 204 -17.46 -12.73 -12.80
N ILE A 205 -17.77 -11.47 -12.48
CA ILE A 205 -18.64 -10.60 -13.28
C ILE A 205 -17.79 -9.47 -13.87
N TYR A 206 -17.73 -9.37 -15.19
CA TYR A 206 -16.91 -8.37 -15.87
C TYR A 206 -17.74 -7.43 -16.76
N PRO A 207 -17.41 -6.12 -16.75
CA PRO A 207 -16.39 -5.48 -15.92
C PRO A 207 -16.74 -5.44 -14.44
N GLY A 208 -18.01 -5.67 -14.05
CA GLY A 208 -18.47 -5.62 -12.69
C GLY A 208 -18.66 -4.20 -12.15
N VAL A 209 -18.94 -4.09 -10.86
CA VAL A 209 -19.11 -2.83 -10.13
C VAL A 209 -18.17 -2.84 -8.93
N ASP A 210 -17.32 -1.83 -8.84
CA ASP A 210 -16.44 -1.61 -7.71
C ASP A 210 -17.22 -1.45 -6.40
N GLY A 211 -16.69 -2.00 -5.30
CA GLY A 211 -17.37 -2.05 -4.01
C GLY A 211 -18.50 -3.10 -3.91
N THR A 212 -18.83 -3.80 -5.01
CA THR A 212 -19.88 -4.82 -5.05
C THR A 212 -19.35 -6.18 -5.54
N HIS A 213 -18.68 -6.18 -6.69
CA HIS A 213 -18.16 -7.39 -7.33
C HIS A 213 -16.66 -7.56 -7.15
N TYR A 214 -15.95 -6.47 -6.94
CA TYR A 214 -14.52 -6.41 -6.66
C TYR A 214 -14.23 -5.14 -5.86
N GLY A 215 -12.99 -4.94 -5.44
CA GLY A 215 -12.56 -3.70 -4.79
C GLY A 215 -11.07 -3.49 -4.97
N TYR A 216 -10.66 -2.24 -4.99
CA TYR A 216 -9.25 -1.90 -4.96
C TYR A 216 -8.74 -1.85 -3.51
N PRO A 217 -7.53 -2.33 -3.24
CA PRO A 217 -6.90 -2.11 -1.95
C PRO A 217 -6.66 -0.61 -1.72
N THR A 218 -6.54 -0.24 -0.46
CA THR A 218 -6.43 1.15 -0.02
C THR A 218 -5.05 1.43 0.59
N TYR A 219 -4.76 2.69 0.85
CA TYR A 219 -3.56 3.07 1.61
C TYR A 219 -3.49 2.42 3.01
N LYS A 220 -4.63 2.07 3.63
CA LYS A 220 -4.65 1.38 4.93
C LYS A 220 -4.08 -0.03 4.86
N ASP A 221 -4.30 -0.70 3.73
CA ASP A 221 -3.73 -2.01 3.48
C ASP A 221 -2.20 -1.90 3.31
N LEU A 222 -1.73 -0.88 2.59
CA LEU A 222 -0.29 -0.58 2.47
C LEU A 222 0.35 -0.33 3.84
N ASP A 223 -0.27 0.50 4.68
CA ASP A 223 0.21 0.81 6.02
C ASP A 223 0.29 -0.44 6.90
N TYR A 224 -0.74 -1.28 6.84
CA TYR A 224 -0.76 -2.53 7.59
C TYR A 224 0.42 -3.43 7.19
N PHE A 225 0.61 -3.68 5.90
CA PHE A 225 1.66 -4.59 5.44
C PHE A 225 3.07 -4.00 5.62
N LYS A 226 3.24 -2.69 5.40
CA LYS A 226 4.49 -2.00 5.71
C LYS A 226 4.82 -2.11 7.21
N GLY A 227 3.84 -1.92 8.08
CA GLY A 227 3.97 -2.09 9.53
C GLY A 227 4.33 -3.53 9.96
N LYS A 228 4.11 -4.52 9.09
CA LYS A 228 4.56 -5.92 9.28
C LYS A 228 5.94 -6.20 8.67
N GLY A 229 6.62 -5.19 8.15
CA GLY A 229 7.94 -5.32 7.54
C GLY A 229 7.94 -5.78 6.08
N LEU A 230 6.77 -5.81 5.42
CA LEU A 230 6.71 -6.09 3.99
C LEU A 230 7.03 -4.82 3.19
N ASN A 231 7.81 -4.99 2.13
CA ASN A 231 8.39 -3.88 1.39
C ASN A 231 8.19 -3.99 -0.14
N LEU A 232 7.25 -4.81 -0.59
CA LEU A 232 6.87 -4.96 -2.00
C LEU A 232 5.40 -5.35 -2.08
N ILE A 233 4.68 -4.75 -3.01
CA ILE A 233 3.29 -5.11 -3.31
C ILE A 233 3.21 -5.69 -4.72
N ARG A 234 2.64 -6.89 -4.85
CA ARG A 234 2.13 -7.37 -6.13
C ARG A 234 0.66 -6.97 -6.19
N PHE A 235 0.28 -6.20 -7.21
CA PHE A 235 -1.03 -5.57 -7.36
C PHE A 235 -1.77 -6.19 -8.54
N PRO A 236 -2.61 -7.22 -8.31
CA PRO A 236 -3.36 -7.88 -9.35
C PRO A 236 -4.58 -7.07 -9.80
N PHE A 237 -4.82 -7.08 -11.11
CA PHE A 237 -5.99 -6.47 -11.73
C PHE A 237 -6.46 -7.28 -12.95
N ARG A 238 -7.66 -7.00 -13.45
CA ARG A 238 -8.28 -7.74 -14.56
C ARG A 238 -8.25 -6.96 -15.86
N TRP A 239 -7.92 -7.67 -16.94
CA TRP A 239 -7.95 -7.11 -18.30
C TRP A 239 -9.32 -6.58 -18.68
N GLU A 240 -10.38 -7.36 -18.42
CA GLU A 240 -11.77 -7.02 -18.76
C GLU A 240 -12.25 -5.73 -18.08
N ARG A 241 -11.58 -5.28 -17.01
CA ARG A 241 -11.88 -4.02 -16.34
C ARG A 241 -11.11 -2.86 -16.95
N ILE A 242 -9.81 -3.05 -17.09
CA ILE A 242 -8.94 -1.96 -17.55
C ILE A 242 -9.04 -1.69 -19.06
N GLN A 243 -9.36 -2.71 -19.87
CA GLN A 243 -9.59 -2.52 -21.31
C GLN A 243 -10.80 -3.34 -21.75
N ARG A 244 -11.96 -2.68 -21.88
CA ARG A 244 -13.27 -3.31 -22.13
C ARG A 244 -13.50 -3.74 -23.57
N ALA A 245 -12.68 -3.27 -24.50
CA ALA A 245 -12.72 -3.64 -25.90
C ALA A 245 -11.29 -3.86 -26.40
N MET A 246 -11.08 -4.92 -27.18
CA MET A 246 -9.77 -5.21 -27.76
C MET A 246 -9.26 -4.02 -28.56
N ASN A 247 -8.00 -3.64 -28.34
CA ASN A 247 -7.35 -2.47 -28.92
C ASN A 247 -8.04 -1.12 -28.62
N GLY A 248 -9.06 -1.12 -27.74
CA GLY A 248 -9.73 0.09 -27.27
C GLY A 248 -8.90 0.90 -26.29
N PRO A 249 -9.39 2.07 -25.86
CA PRO A 249 -8.74 2.83 -24.79
C PRO A 249 -8.80 2.07 -23.47
N LEU A 250 -7.87 2.39 -22.56
CA LEU A 250 -7.99 2.00 -21.17
C LEU A 250 -9.21 2.69 -20.54
N ASP A 251 -9.91 1.97 -19.65
CA ASP A 251 -11.02 2.56 -18.90
C ASP A 251 -10.49 3.62 -17.93
N ALA A 252 -10.94 4.87 -18.12
CA ALA A 252 -10.39 6.00 -17.36
C ALA A 252 -10.66 5.92 -15.86
N ALA A 253 -11.78 5.33 -15.44
CA ALA A 253 -12.12 5.20 -14.03
C ALA A 253 -11.25 4.13 -13.36
N GLU A 254 -11.06 2.99 -14.01
CA GLU A 254 -10.18 1.93 -13.50
C GLU A 254 -8.71 2.38 -13.47
N LEU A 255 -8.24 3.03 -14.54
CA LEU A 255 -6.89 3.58 -14.60
C LEU A 255 -6.65 4.61 -13.48
N SER A 256 -7.62 5.48 -13.21
CA SER A 256 -7.54 6.46 -12.12
C SER A 256 -7.38 5.79 -10.75
N LYS A 257 -8.10 4.70 -10.48
CA LYS A 257 -7.99 3.95 -9.23
C LYS A 257 -6.61 3.28 -9.10
N MET A 258 -6.13 2.66 -10.19
CA MET A 258 -4.79 2.06 -10.21
C MET A 258 -3.71 3.12 -9.93
N LYS A 259 -3.79 4.28 -10.57
CA LYS A 259 -2.85 5.39 -10.34
C LYS A 259 -2.92 5.91 -8.90
N THR A 260 -4.12 6.05 -8.34
CA THR A 260 -4.30 6.45 -6.93
C THR A 260 -3.63 5.46 -5.97
N PHE A 261 -3.77 4.16 -6.23
CA PHE A 261 -3.13 3.14 -5.41
C PHE A 261 -1.60 3.15 -5.57
N VAL A 262 -1.09 3.25 -6.80
CA VAL A 262 0.36 3.31 -7.08
C VAL A 262 0.98 4.56 -6.43
N GLN A 263 0.32 5.72 -6.52
CA GLN A 263 0.78 6.94 -5.84
C GLN A 263 0.80 6.77 -4.32
N ALA A 264 -0.26 6.19 -3.74
CA ALA A 264 -0.29 5.92 -2.30
C ALA A 264 0.82 4.96 -1.84
N ALA A 265 1.24 4.02 -2.69
CA ALA A 265 2.38 3.15 -2.45
C ALA A 265 3.72 3.90 -2.60
N GLU A 266 3.85 4.79 -3.59
CA GLU A 266 5.02 5.65 -3.78
C GLU A 266 5.25 6.54 -2.56
N ASP A 267 4.21 7.21 -2.08
CA ASP A 267 4.25 8.06 -0.88
C ASP A 267 4.76 7.31 0.37
N ARG A 268 4.64 5.98 0.35
CA ARG A 268 5.08 5.07 1.42
C ARG A 268 6.42 4.40 1.14
N GLY A 269 7.07 4.72 0.03
CA GLY A 269 8.29 4.06 -0.40
C GLY A 269 8.10 2.55 -0.64
N MET A 270 6.91 2.13 -1.07
CA MET A 270 6.60 0.75 -1.37
C MET A 270 6.58 0.53 -2.89
N PRO A 271 7.49 -0.28 -3.44
CA PRO A 271 7.46 -0.66 -4.84
C PRO A 271 6.26 -1.55 -5.16
N VAL A 272 5.78 -1.44 -6.39
CA VAL A 272 4.59 -2.13 -6.88
C VAL A 272 4.91 -2.95 -8.14
N ILE A 273 4.51 -4.20 -8.15
CA ILE A 273 4.42 -5.03 -9.36
C ILE A 273 2.99 -4.91 -9.88
N LEU A 274 2.82 -4.45 -11.10
CA LEU A 274 1.53 -4.48 -11.80
C LEU A 274 1.31 -5.87 -12.39
N ASP A 275 0.28 -6.59 -11.93
CA ASP A 275 0.00 -7.96 -12.33
C ASP A 275 -1.32 -8.07 -13.11
N LEU A 276 -1.22 -8.41 -14.40
CA LEU A 276 -2.40 -8.73 -15.21
C LEU A 276 -2.87 -10.17 -14.91
N HIS A 277 -3.87 -10.30 -14.06
CA HIS A 277 -4.29 -11.55 -13.43
C HIS A 277 -5.31 -12.34 -14.25
N ASN A 278 -4.96 -12.74 -15.49
CA ASN A 278 -5.93 -13.27 -16.47
C ASN A 278 -5.66 -14.68 -17.00
N PHE A 279 -4.62 -15.39 -16.54
CA PHE A 279 -4.39 -16.81 -16.91
C PHE A 279 -4.30 -17.04 -18.43
N ALA A 280 -3.80 -16.09 -19.18
CA ALA A 280 -3.78 -16.04 -20.64
C ALA A 280 -5.19 -16.11 -21.31
N ARG A 281 -6.22 -15.61 -20.64
CA ARG A 281 -7.62 -15.64 -21.10
C ARG A 281 -8.29 -14.30 -20.96
N TYR A 282 -9.40 -14.13 -21.72
CA TYR A 282 -10.28 -12.98 -21.62
C TYR A 282 -11.75 -13.43 -21.77
N SER A 283 -12.65 -12.78 -21.04
CA SER A 283 -14.09 -13.04 -21.14
C SER A 283 -14.79 -11.92 -21.93
N PHE A 284 -15.42 -12.28 -23.04
CA PHE A 284 -16.22 -11.35 -23.85
C PHE A 284 -17.70 -11.28 -23.44
N ASP A 285 -18.14 -12.15 -22.56
CA ASP A 285 -19.55 -12.33 -22.18
C ASP A 285 -19.83 -12.08 -20.69
N GLY A 286 -18.96 -11.29 -20.06
CA GLY A 286 -19.13 -10.87 -18.67
C GLY A 286 -18.76 -11.92 -17.64
N GLY A 287 -17.84 -12.82 -17.95
CA GLY A 287 -17.32 -13.84 -17.04
C GLY A 287 -17.99 -15.23 -17.16
N LYS A 288 -18.87 -15.42 -18.16
CA LYS A 288 -19.54 -16.72 -18.35
C LYS A 288 -18.65 -17.73 -19.08
N THR A 289 -17.89 -17.26 -20.08
CA THR A 289 -16.91 -18.06 -20.81
C THR A 289 -15.60 -17.32 -20.95
N TYR A 290 -14.52 -18.06 -21.20
CA TYR A 290 -13.19 -17.51 -21.35
C TYR A 290 -12.56 -17.99 -22.64
N THR A 291 -12.05 -17.06 -23.44
CA THR A 291 -11.29 -17.31 -24.66
C THR A 291 -9.81 -17.33 -24.34
N LEU A 292 -9.10 -18.34 -24.79
CA LEU A 292 -7.65 -18.46 -24.65
C LEU A 292 -6.94 -17.59 -25.71
N ILE A 293 -5.85 -16.93 -25.33
CA ILE A 293 -5.04 -16.16 -26.28
C ILE A 293 -4.45 -17.12 -27.34
N GLY A 294 -4.64 -16.77 -28.62
CA GLY A 294 -4.11 -17.54 -29.75
C GLY A 294 -4.94 -18.75 -30.16
N GLU A 295 -6.07 -19.05 -29.47
CA GLU A 295 -7.00 -20.10 -29.90
C GLU A 295 -7.75 -19.70 -31.19
N SER A 296 -7.99 -18.40 -31.36
CA SER A 296 -8.63 -17.84 -32.54
C SER A 296 -8.17 -16.42 -32.82
N SER A 297 -8.58 -15.86 -33.98
CA SER A 297 -8.32 -14.46 -34.31
C SER A 297 -9.05 -13.44 -33.42
N THR A 298 -9.97 -13.90 -32.57
CA THR A 298 -10.74 -13.03 -31.66
C THR A 298 -9.89 -12.50 -30.51
N LEU A 299 -8.93 -13.31 -30.02
CA LEU A 299 -8.01 -12.94 -28.96
C LEU A 299 -6.59 -13.40 -29.31
N THR A 300 -5.71 -12.46 -29.59
CA THR A 300 -4.33 -12.74 -30.07
C THR A 300 -3.27 -12.14 -29.14
N ALA A 301 -2.01 -12.47 -29.40
CA ALA A 301 -0.87 -11.88 -28.67
C ALA A 301 -0.82 -10.36 -28.81
N GLU A 302 -1.19 -9.83 -29.98
CA GLU A 302 -1.19 -8.40 -30.28
C GLU A 302 -2.23 -7.64 -29.43
N HIS A 303 -3.35 -8.28 -29.06
CA HIS A 303 -4.32 -7.67 -28.14
C HIS A 303 -3.73 -7.54 -26.72
N LEU A 304 -2.99 -8.54 -26.26
CA LEU A 304 -2.27 -8.45 -24.98
C LEU A 304 -1.13 -7.42 -25.06
N ALA A 305 -0.44 -7.37 -26.15
CA ALA A 305 0.60 -6.36 -26.41
C ALA A 305 0.05 -4.94 -26.41
N ASP A 306 -1.13 -4.73 -26.97
CA ASP A 306 -1.79 -3.41 -27.02
C ASP A 306 -2.14 -2.89 -25.61
N VAL A 307 -2.73 -3.74 -24.74
CA VAL A 307 -3.05 -3.31 -23.38
C VAL A 307 -1.79 -3.00 -22.59
N TRP A 308 -0.73 -3.82 -22.74
CA TRP A 308 0.53 -3.57 -22.02
C TRP A 308 1.28 -2.35 -22.54
N ARG A 309 1.31 -2.08 -23.84
CA ARG A 309 1.89 -0.85 -24.39
C ARG A 309 1.22 0.38 -23.78
N LYS A 310 -0.11 0.35 -23.64
CA LYS A 310 -0.88 1.46 -23.03
C LYS A 310 -0.61 1.58 -21.54
N LEU A 311 -0.60 0.46 -20.81
CA LEU A 311 -0.29 0.48 -19.37
C LEU A 311 1.14 0.97 -19.12
N ALA A 312 2.11 0.46 -19.85
CA ALA A 312 3.51 0.92 -19.73
C ALA A 312 3.63 2.42 -20.00
N GLN A 313 2.94 2.94 -21.02
CA GLN A 313 2.92 4.39 -21.29
C GLN A 313 2.35 5.22 -20.14
N GLU A 314 1.36 4.67 -19.38
CA GLU A 314 0.72 5.36 -18.25
C GLU A 314 1.50 5.28 -16.94
N PHE A 315 2.37 4.26 -16.79
CA PHE A 315 3.04 3.98 -15.53
C PHE A 315 4.57 4.14 -15.55
N LYS A 316 5.21 4.28 -16.70
CA LYS A 316 6.67 4.37 -16.84
C LYS A 316 7.35 5.51 -16.06
N ASP A 317 6.60 6.57 -15.79
CA ASP A 317 7.12 7.76 -15.09
C ASP A 317 6.95 7.68 -13.55
N TYR A 318 6.38 6.59 -13.03
CA TYR A 318 6.32 6.33 -11.59
C TYR A 318 7.60 5.65 -11.12
N ASN A 319 8.25 6.23 -10.13
CA ASN A 319 9.54 5.73 -9.62
C ASN A 319 9.40 4.41 -8.83
N ASN A 320 8.21 4.08 -8.35
CA ASN A 320 7.94 2.91 -7.53
C ASN A 320 7.37 1.71 -8.31
N ILE A 321 7.26 1.76 -9.63
CA ILE A 321 6.95 0.56 -10.42
C ILE A 321 8.16 -0.36 -10.43
N TRP A 322 8.07 -1.46 -9.68
CA TRP A 322 9.13 -2.46 -9.60
C TRP A 322 9.16 -3.40 -10.80
N GLY A 323 8.03 -3.59 -11.47
CA GLY A 323 7.96 -4.39 -12.68
C GLY A 323 6.54 -4.58 -13.21
N TYR A 324 6.48 -4.98 -14.48
CA TYR A 324 5.26 -5.37 -15.18
C TYR A 324 5.18 -6.89 -15.25
N ASP A 325 4.28 -7.50 -14.45
CA ASP A 325 3.97 -8.93 -14.51
C ASP A 325 2.92 -9.16 -15.59
N ILE A 326 3.42 -9.54 -16.77
CA ILE A 326 2.65 -9.43 -18.01
C ILE A 326 1.46 -10.39 -18.11
N MET A 327 1.45 -11.45 -17.32
CA MET A 327 0.32 -12.39 -17.22
C MET A 327 0.49 -13.33 -16.03
N ASN A 328 -0.47 -13.33 -15.11
CA ASN A 328 -0.53 -14.34 -14.07
C ASN A 328 -0.85 -15.72 -14.64
N GLU A 329 -0.06 -16.71 -14.29
CA GLU A 329 -0.31 -18.14 -14.43
C GLU A 329 -0.91 -18.59 -15.77
N PRO A 330 -0.24 -18.37 -16.91
CA PRO A 330 -0.66 -18.99 -18.16
C PRO A 330 -0.73 -20.52 -18.02
N TYR A 331 -1.76 -21.14 -18.57
CA TYR A 331 -1.87 -22.62 -18.54
C TYR A 331 -2.66 -23.15 -19.72
N SER A 332 -2.39 -24.40 -20.10
CA SER A 332 -3.05 -25.10 -21.21
C SER A 332 -3.07 -24.27 -22.49
N MET A 333 -1.92 -23.72 -22.86
CA MET A 333 -1.79 -22.88 -24.04
C MET A 333 -2.04 -23.67 -25.34
N HIS A 334 -2.57 -22.98 -26.35
CA HIS A 334 -2.79 -23.61 -27.63
C HIS A 334 -1.46 -23.97 -28.30
N PRO A 335 -1.30 -25.19 -28.88
CA PRO A 335 -0.04 -25.62 -29.48
C PRO A 335 0.52 -24.69 -30.57
N SER A 336 -0.36 -24.01 -31.33
CA SER A 336 0.05 -23.04 -32.35
C SER A 336 0.36 -21.64 -31.79
N ALA A 337 0.11 -21.41 -30.50
CA ALA A 337 0.34 -20.15 -29.82
C ALA A 337 0.94 -20.41 -28.41
N PRO A 338 2.17 -20.96 -28.34
CA PRO A 338 2.82 -21.24 -27.06
C PRO A 338 3.09 -19.94 -26.32
N TRP A 339 3.04 -19.99 -25.00
CA TRP A 339 3.18 -18.82 -24.12
C TRP A 339 4.46 -18.01 -24.42
N VAL A 340 5.58 -18.68 -24.67
CA VAL A 340 6.85 -17.99 -24.97
C VAL A 340 6.74 -17.03 -26.16
N ASN A 341 5.99 -17.40 -27.21
CA ASN A 341 5.80 -16.53 -28.38
C ASN A 341 4.89 -15.33 -28.07
N ILE A 342 3.83 -15.55 -27.27
CA ILE A 342 2.95 -14.49 -26.81
C ILE A 342 3.72 -13.52 -25.92
N ALA A 343 4.49 -14.03 -24.98
CA ALA A 343 5.31 -13.19 -24.07
C ALA A 343 6.31 -12.34 -24.86
N GLN A 344 6.95 -12.87 -25.92
CA GLN A 344 7.87 -12.08 -26.74
C GLN A 344 7.17 -10.88 -27.42
N VAL A 345 5.98 -11.08 -27.98
CA VAL A 345 5.21 -9.99 -28.61
C VAL A 345 4.86 -8.89 -27.59
N VAL A 346 4.55 -9.27 -26.35
CA VAL A 346 4.27 -8.32 -25.28
C VAL A 346 5.53 -7.57 -24.83
N ILE A 347 6.65 -8.27 -24.67
CA ILE A 347 7.95 -7.66 -24.35
C ILE A 347 8.31 -6.60 -25.38
N ASP A 348 8.24 -6.95 -26.66
CA ASP A 348 8.55 -6.03 -27.76
C ASP A 348 7.67 -4.78 -27.70
N ALA A 349 6.37 -4.95 -27.43
CA ALA A 349 5.42 -3.84 -27.34
C ALA A 349 5.65 -2.92 -26.13
N ILE A 350 6.03 -3.47 -24.97
CA ILE A 350 6.40 -2.66 -23.81
C ILE A 350 7.66 -1.86 -24.11
N ARG A 351 8.66 -2.47 -24.72
CA ARG A 351 9.93 -1.82 -25.04
C ARG A 351 9.85 -0.71 -26.08
N GLU A 352 8.75 -0.63 -26.85
CA GLU A 352 8.46 0.54 -27.69
C GLU A 352 8.27 1.83 -26.87
N VAL A 353 7.86 1.73 -25.59
CA VAL A 353 7.45 2.89 -24.77
C VAL A 353 8.20 2.99 -23.43
N ASP A 354 8.72 1.87 -22.92
CA ASP A 354 9.44 1.80 -21.64
C ASP A 354 10.63 0.84 -21.76
N THR A 355 11.83 1.39 -21.69
CA THR A 355 13.09 0.63 -21.81
C THR A 355 13.74 0.33 -20.46
N GLU A 356 13.18 0.79 -19.34
CA GLU A 356 13.83 0.75 -18.03
C GLU A 356 13.15 -0.20 -17.06
N THR A 357 11.81 -0.18 -16.98
CA THR A 357 11.08 -0.99 -16.01
C THR A 357 11.27 -2.49 -16.27
N PRO A 358 11.57 -3.31 -15.23
CA PRO A 358 11.64 -4.75 -15.35
C PRO A 358 10.36 -5.37 -15.90
N ILE A 359 10.47 -6.36 -16.78
CA ILE A 359 9.34 -7.16 -17.24
C ILE A 359 9.39 -8.51 -16.55
N ILE A 360 8.30 -8.87 -15.89
CA ILE A 360 8.15 -10.12 -15.14
C ILE A 360 7.34 -11.09 -15.98
N VAL A 361 7.88 -12.28 -16.16
CA VAL A 361 7.25 -13.32 -16.99
C VAL A 361 6.98 -14.56 -16.14
N CYS A 362 5.71 -14.88 -15.94
CA CYS A 362 5.28 -16.16 -15.39
C CYS A 362 5.59 -17.31 -16.37
N GLY A 363 5.83 -18.49 -15.83
CA GLY A 363 5.95 -19.72 -16.62
C GLY A 363 4.59 -20.23 -17.13
N ASP A 364 4.62 -21.16 -18.10
CA ASP A 364 3.44 -21.96 -18.46
C ASP A 364 3.07 -22.94 -17.33
N SER A 365 1.93 -23.61 -17.46
CA SER A 365 1.43 -24.56 -16.45
C SER A 365 1.32 -23.94 -15.05
N PHE A 366 0.58 -22.80 -14.96
CA PHE A 366 0.37 -22.04 -13.72
C PHE A 366 1.64 -21.48 -13.09
N SER A 367 2.67 -21.27 -13.90
CA SER A 367 3.98 -20.80 -13.41
C SER A 367 4.61 -21.71 -12.35
N SER A 368 4.26 -22.99 -12.35
CA SER A 368 4.62 -23.91 -11.27
C SER A 368 6.14 -24.12 -11.17
N ALA A 369 6.71 -23.81 -10.01
CA ALA A 369 8.12 -24.05 -9.72
C ALA A 369 8.47 -25.55 -9.84
N ARG A 370 7.55 -26.46 -9.47
CA ARG A 370 7.72 -27.91 -9.55
C ARG A 370 7.91 -28.38 -10.98
N PHE A 371 7.17 -27.82 -11.92
CA PHE A 371 7.14 -28.22 -13.31
C PHE A 371 7.89 -27.26 -14.24
N TRP A 372 8.68 -26.34 -13.67
CA TRP A 372 9.33 -25.28 -14.43
C TRP A 372 10.16 -25.78 -15.60
N VAL A 373 11.01 -26.78 -15.36
CA VAL A 373 11.90 -27.33 -16.40
C VAL A 373 11.10 -28.00 -17.53
N GLU A 374 9.97 -28.61 -17.20
CA GLU A 374 9.14 -29.32 -18.18
C GLU A 374 8.35 -28.36 -19.11
N TYR A 375 7.77 -27.29 -18.52
CA TYR A 375 6.82 -26.43 -19.25
C TYR A 375 7.37 -25.03 -19.55
N SER A 376 8.38 -24.55 -18.85
CA SER A 376 8.80 -23.15 -18.90
C SER A 376 10.27 -22.95 -19.27
N ASP A 377 11.05 -24.01 -19.50
CA ASP A 377 12.48 -23.88 -19.87
C ASP A 377 12.68 -23.12 -21.19
N ASN A 378 11.70 -23.14 -22.08
CA ASN A 378 11.69 -22.38 -23.33
C ASN A 378 11.69 -20.86 -23.12
N LEU A 379 11.28 -20.35 -21.97
CA LEU A 379 11.30 -18.91 -21.67
C LEU A 379 12.73 -18.32 -21.69
N ARG A 380 13.75 -19.12 -21.52
CA ARG A 380 15.16 -18.69 -21.68
C ARG A 380 15.51 -18.20 -23.09
N THR A 381 14.64 -18.47 -24.08
CA THR A 381 14.81 -17.98 -25.46
C THR A 381 14.25 -16.59 -25.68
N LEU A 382 13.53 -16.04 -24.70
CA LEU A 382 13.02 -14.67 -24.76
C LEU A 382 14.18 -13.67 -24.88
N VAL A 383 13.95 -12.67 -25.70
CA VAL A 383 14.88 -11.57 -25.94
C VAL A 383 14.27 -10.27 -25.46
N ASP A 384 14.98 -9.59 -24.59
CA ASP A 384 14.66 -8.24 -24.16
C ASP A 384 15.83 -7.32 -24.52
N PRO A 385 15.64 -6.30 -25.37
CA PRO A 385 16.72 -5.37 -25.74
C PRO A 385 17.30 -4.61 -24.54
N SER A 386 16.55 -4.51 -23.44
CA SER A 386 17.00 -3.86 -22.20
C SER A 386 17.70 -4.83 -21.21
N ASP A 387 17.78 -6.13 -21.52
CA ASP A 387 18.32 -7.19 -20.65
C ASP A 387 17.74 -7.16 -19.22
N ASN A 388 16.44 -6.86 -19.08
CA ASN A 388 15.78 -6.61 -17.81
C ASN A 388 14.52 -7.47 -17.62
N LEU A 389 14.67 -8.81 -17.87
CA LEU A 389 13.63 -9.79 -17.60
C LEU A 389 13.80 -10.44 -16.24
N ILE A 390 12.69 -10.65 -15.57
CA ILE A 390 12.57 -11.42 -14.34
C ILE A 390 11.62 -12.59 -14.61
N PHE A 391 12.02 -13.80 -14.24
CA PHE A 391 11.15 -14.97 -14.33
C PHE A 391 10.51 -15.23 -12.98
N GLN A 392 9.18 -15.33 -12.95
CA GLN A 392 8.40 -15.58 -11.78
C GLN A 392 7.92 -17.03 -11.73
N ALA A 393 8.17 -17.71 -10.64
CA ALA A 393 7.70 -19.08 -10.40
C ALA A 393 6.82 -19.11 -9.15
N HIS A 394 5.71 -19.85 -9.22
CA HIS A 394 4.76 -20.03 -8.13
C HIS A 394 5.00 -21.35 -7.42
N LEU A 395 4.92 -21.34 -6.10
CA LEU A 395 5.10 -22.52 -5.28
C LEU A 395 4.04 -22.58 -4.21
N TYR A 396 3.29 -23.67 -4.18
CA TYR A 396 2.33 -23.99 -3.14
C TYR A 396 2.85 -25.16 -2.31
N PHE A 397 2.63 -25.13 -1.00
CA PHE A 397 3.18 -26.12 -0.05
C PHE A 397 2.16 -27.17 0.39
N ASP A 398 0.93 -27.11 -0.13
CA ASP A 398 -0.06 -28.14 0.08
C ASP A 398 0.28 -29.43 -0.69
N LYS A 399 -0.29 -30.55 -0.25
CA LYS A 399 0.10 -31.90 -0.68
C LYS A 399 0.03 -32.13 -2.19
N ASP A 400 -0.90 -31.50 -2.88
CA ASP A 400 -1.10 -31.64 -4.33
C ASP A 400 -0.62 -30.40 -5.12
N TYR A 401 -0.03 -29.42 -4.45
CA TYR A 401 0.49 -28.16 -5.02
C TYR A 401 -0.61 -27.31 -5.69
N SER A 402 -1.85 -27.47 -5.28
CA SER A 402 -2.99 -26.76 -5.85
C SER A 402 -3.21 -25.34 -5.26
N GLY A 403 -2.63 -25.07 -4.12
CA GLY A 403 -2.85 -23.82 -3.36
C GLY A 403 -4.21 -23.79 -2.64
N GLN A 404 -4.94 -24.92 -2.59
CA GLN A 404 -6.26 -24.95 -1.95
C GLN A 404 -6.17 -25.12 -0.43
N TYR A 405 -5.08 -25.68 0.09
CA TYR A 405 -4.83 -25.87 1.53
C TYR A 405 -6.04 -26.47 2.26
N LEU A 406 -6.59 -27.57 1.73
CA LEU A 406 -7.79 -28.20 2.26
C LEU A 406 -7.60 -28.87 3.63
N ASN A 407 -6.37 -29.11 4.01
CA ASN A 407 -5.99 -29.74 5.28
C ASN A 407 -5.34 -28.74 6.22
N SER A 408 -5.03 -29.18 7.44
CA SER A 408 -4.20 -28.40 8.35
C SER A 408 -2.74 -28.38 7.87
N TYR A 409 -1.99 -27.36 8.27
CA TYR A 409 -0.56 -27.21 7.95
C TYR A 409 0.28 -28.48 8.24
N ASP A 410 -0.04 -29.20 9.30
CA ASP A 410 0.65 -30.44 9.69
C ASP A 410 0.26 -31.65 8.83
N ALA A 411 -0.76 -31.54 7.99
CA ALA A 411 -1.29 -32.61 7.15
C ALA A 411 -0.97 -32.42 5.66
N ASP A 412 -0.58 -31.23 5.27
CA ASP A 412 -0.11 -30.87 3.94
C ASP A 412 1.42 -30.89 3.91
#